data_462b4345044e2e0c246e94332fbe8549
#
_entry.id   462b4345044e2e0c246e94332fbe8549
#
_cell.length_a   1.000
_cell.length_b   1.000
_cell.length_c   1.000
_cell.angle_alpha   90.00
_cell.angle_beta   90.00
_cell.angle_gamma   90.00
#
_symmetry.space_group_name_H-M   'P 1'
#
loop_
_entity.id
_entity.type
_entity.pdbx_description
1 polymer ?
#
loop_
_entity_poly.entity_id
_entity_poly.type
_entity_poly.pdbx_seq_one_letter_code
_entity_poly.pdbx_strand_id
1 'polypeptide(L)'
;MKIIRVSKNEMKHTSRGIFTYFNRKPVKMLKGGHGESNLQYLRKNGLKYIVNNVDINGVRHGQIDCHVRPRERKYNGHAWFPIQWNDNIIAKAGEHVANLKKNSKINDHMQMHGKYKKVYVVAYKSRGRICGICPKFKQER
;
A
#
# COMPACT_ATOMS: atom_id res chain seq x y z
N MET A 1 -5.04 -23.72 -12.83
CA MET A 1 -4.16 -22.62 -12.40
C MET A 1 -4.72 -21.99 -11.13
N LYS A 2 -3.91 -21.91 -10.11
CA LYS A 2 -4.34 -21.38 -8.83
C LYS A 2 -4.26 -19.86 -8.84
N ILE A 3 -5.38 -19.17 -8.63
CA ILE A 3 -5.42 -17.71 -8.59
C ILE A 3 -4.97 -17.23 -7.21
N ILE A 4 -4.00 -16.33 -7.19
CA ILE A 4 -3.50 -15.73 -5.94
C ILE A 4 -4.44 -14.61 -5.53
N ARG A 5 -4.88 -14.63 -4.28
CA ARG A 5 -5.84 -13.65 -3.75
C ARG A 5 -5.31 -12.97 -2.50
N VAL A 6 -5.93 -11.86 -2.15
CA VAL A 6 -5.63 -11.14 -0.92
C VAL A 6 -6.76 -11.36 0.09
N SER A 7 -6.40 -11.65 1.35
CA SER A 7 -7.39 -11.82 2.42
C SER A 7 -7.90 -10.45 2.90
N LYS A 8 -9.06 -10.46 3.58
CA LYS A 8 -9.61 -9.25 4.18
C LYS A 8 -8.64 -8.63 5.18
N ASN A 9 -7.97 -9.48 5.97
CA ASN A 9 -7.03 -9.01 6.98
C ASN A 9 -5.83 -8.32 6.33
N GLU A 10 -5.26 -8.91 5.28
CA GLU A 10 -4.16 -8.31 4.54
C GLU A 10 -4.58 -7.01 3.84
N MET A 11 -5.81 -6.94 3.34
CA MET A 11 -6.33 -5.71 2.76
C MET A 11 -6.42 -4.58 3.78
N LYS A 12 -6.87 -4.90 4.99
CA LYS A 12 -6.91 -3.93 6.07
C LYS A 12 -5.51 -3.40 6.38
N HIS A 13 -4.51 -4.28 6.44
CA HIS A 13 -3.13 -3.88 6.68
C HIS A 13 -2.56 -3.04 5.53
N THR A 14 -2.80 -3.47 4.30
CA THR A 14 -2.33 -2.76 3.11
C THR A 14 -2.96 -1.38 2.98
N SER A 15 -4.26 -1.27 3.19
CA SER A 15 -4.99 -0.03 2.99
C SER A 15 -4.91 0.89 4.19
N ARG A 16 -5.29 0.40 5.38
CA ARG A 16 -5.31 1.20 6.60
C ARG A 16 -3.96 1.29 7.29
N GLY A 17 -3.21 0.19 7.31
CA GLY A 17 -1.92 0.11 7.97
C GLY A 17 -1.96 -0.71 9.24
N ILE A 18 -0.76 -1.10 9.69
CA ILE A 18 -0.56 -1.80 10.97
C ILE A 18 0.03 -0.80 11.95
N PHE A 19 -0.60 -0.67 13.12
CA PHE A 19 -0.22 0.30 14.15
C PHE A 19 0.11 -0.39 15.47
N THR A 20 0.92 0.26 16.29
CA THR A 20 1.00 -0.05 17.72
C THR A 20 -0.11 0.73 18.43
N TYR A 21 -0.57 0.21 19.57
CA TYR A 21 -1.66 0.81 20.31
C TYR A 21 -1.29 1.03 21.77
N PHE A 22 -1.79 2.12 22.35
CA PHE A 22 -1.72 2.40 23.77
C PHE A 22 -3.09 2.95 24.21
N ASN A 23 -3.68 2.33 25.23
CA ASN A 23 -5.03 2.68 25.69
C ASN A 23 -6.04 2.70 24.54
N ARG A 24 -5.97 1.69 23.66
CA ARG A 24 -6.86 1.50 22.50
C ARG A 24 -6.74 2.55 21.42
N LYS A 25 -5.70 3.39 21.50
CA LYS A 25 -5.45 4.39 20.47
C LYS A 25 -4.19 4.04 19.68
N PRO A 26 -4.20 4.27 18.36
CA PRO A 26 -2.99 4.04 17.56
C PRO A 26 -1.92 5.06 17.92
N VAL A 27 -0.67 4.60 18.02
CA VAL A 27 0.46 5.43 18.41
C VAL A 27 1.48 5.55 17.29
N LYS A 28 1.96 4.41 16.78
CA LYS A 28 2.95 4.37 15.71
C LYS A 28 2.48 3.48 14.59
N MET A 29 2.75 3.87 13.35
CA MET A 29 2.49 3.03 12.20
C MET A 29 3.72 2.20 11.86
N LEU A 30 3.53 0.89 11.77
CA LEU A 30 4.62 -0.05 11.52
C LEU A 30 4.85 -0.29 10.03
N LYS A 31 3.77 -0.50 9.26
CA LYS A 31 3.84 -0.76 7.83
C LYS A 31 2.45 -0.70 7.17
N GLY A 32 2.41 -0.81 5.86
CA GLY A 32 1.17 -0.77 5.10
C GLY A 32 0.63 0.64 4.97
N GLY A 33 -0.69 0.77 4.97
CA GLY A 33 -1.32 2.09 4.96
C GLY A 33 -1.24 2.83 3.63
N HIS A 34 -1.53 2.16 2.52
CA HIS A 34 -1.39 2.75 1.20
C HIS A 34 -2.71 3.17 0.56
N GLY A 35 -3.83 2.99 1.24
CA GLY A 35 -5.14 3.38 0.75
C GLY A 35 -5.65 4.65 1.39
N GLU A 36 -6.76 5.16 0.86
CA GLU A 36 -7.43 6.33 1.43
C GLU A 36 -7.89 6.05 2.88
N SER A 37 -8.20 4.78 3.19
CA SER A 37 -8.57 4.41 4.56
C SER A 37 -7.46 4.68 5.58
N ASN A 38 -6.18 4.67 5.16
CA ASN A 38 -5.08 5.09 6.03
C ASN A 38 -5.21 6.56 6.41
N LEU A 39 -5.41 7.44 5.42
CA LEU A 39 -5.53 8.87 5.68
C LEU A 39 -6.75 9.19 6.54
N GLN A 40 -7.87 8.51 6.29
CA GLN A 40 -9.07 8.65 7.11
C GLN A 40 -8.79 8.23 8.56
N TYR A 41 -8.08 7.13 8.75
CA TYR A 41 -7.73 6.62 10.07
C TYR A 41 -6.79 7.58 10.82
N LEU A 42 -5.79 8.11 10.11
CA LEU A 42 -4.88 9.10 10.69
C LEU A 42 -5.64 10.35 11.14
N ARG A 43 -6.51 10.87 10.27
CA ARG A 43 -7.33 12.06 10.61
C ARG A 43 -8.23 11.82 11.82
N LYS A 44 -8.91 10.67 11.82
CA LYS A 44 -9.82 10.31 12.91
C LYS A 44 -9.12 10.25 14.26
N ASN A 45 -7.86 9.86 14.27
CA ASN A 45 -7.09 9.67 15.49
C ASN A 45 -6.12 10.82 15.80
N GLY A 46 -6.21 11.92 15.05
CA GLY A 46 -5.37 13.09 15.29
C GLY A 46 -3.89 12.88 14.99
N LEU A 47 -3.55 11.89 14.16
CA LEU A 47 -2.18 11.59 13.78
C LEU A 47 -1.78 12.42 12.56
N LYS A 48 -0.63 13.08 12.64
CA LYS A 48 -0.20 14.03 11.62
C LYS A 48 0.37 13.33 10.38
N TYR A 49 0.04 13.89 9.23
CA TYR A 49 0.62 13.48 7.96
C TYR A 49 0.62 14.69 7.01
N ILE A 50 1.36 14.58 5.93
CA ILE A 50 1.36 15.58 4.88
C ILE A 50 1.39 14.88 3.52
N VAL A 51 0.59 15.37 2.57
CA VAL A 51 0.66 14.96 1.17
C VAL A 51 1.38 16.07 0.42
N ASN A 52 2.61 15.79 -0.04
CA ASN A 52 3.44 16.80 -0.71
C ASN A 52 3.05 17.02 -2.16
N ASN A 53 2.70 15.93 -2.85
CA ASN A 53 2.33 16.03 -4.26
C ASN A 53 1.50 14.83 -4.70
N VAL A 54 0.84 14.99 -5.83
CA VAL A 54 0.11 13.93 -6.51
C VAL A 54 0.73 13.81 -7.90
N ASP A 55 1.16 12.61 -8.27
CA ASP A 55 1.83 12.42 -9.54
C ASP A 55 0.86 12.24 -10.71
N ILE A 56 1.42 12.00 -11.90
CA ILE A 56 0.66 11.91 -13.15
C ILE A 56 -0.41 10.82 -13.13
N ASN A 57 -0.23 9.78 -12.33
CA ASN A 57 -1.17 8.66 -12.25
C ASN A 57 -2.07 8.75 -11.02
N GLY A 58 -2.03 9.86 -10.28
CA GLY A 58 -2.86 10.07 -9.11
C GLY A 58 -2.29 9.49 -7.82
N VAL A 59 -1.10 8.90 -7.85
CA VAL A 59 -0.43 8.40 -6.65
C VAL A 59 0.03 9.59 -5.82
N ARG A 60 -0.31 9.56 -4.54
CA ARG A 60 -0.02 10.65 -3.61
C ARG A 60 1.25 10.33 -2.85
N HIS A 61 2.09 11.33 -2.65
CA HIS A 61 3.39 11.21 -1.98
C HIS A 61 3.45 12.15 -0.81
N GLY A 62 3.96 11.68 0.30
CA GLY A 62 4.08 12.52 1.49
C GLY A 62 4.75 11.80 2.64
N GLN A 63 4.39 12.19 3.86
CA GLN A 63 4.98 11.63 5.06
C GLN A 63 3.94 11.44 6.15
N ILE A 64 4.17 10.43 6.98
CA ILE A 64 3.36 10.15 8.16
C ILE A 64 4.28 10.29 9.37
N ASP A 65 3.98 11.24 10.25
CA ASP A 65 4.84 11.55 11.39
C ASP A 65 5.06 10.36 12.33
N CYS A 66 4.02 9.58 12.57
CA CYS A 66 4.11 8.44 13.49
C CYS A 66 4.66 7.16 12.86
N HIS A 67 5.06 7.20 11.59
CA HIS A 67 5.66 6.03 10.96
C HIS A 67 7.01 5.72 11.63
N VAL A 68 7.24 4.43 11.96
CA VAL A 68 8.47 4.03 12.67
C VAL A 68 9.75 4.28 11.86
N ARG A 69 9.63 4.41 10.54
CA ARG A 69 10.77 4.64 9.65
C ARG A 69 10.55 5.81 8.69
N PRO A 70 10.17 6.99 9.20
CA PRO A 70 9.85 8.10 8.30
C PRO A 70 11.06 8.63 7.53
N ARG A 71 12.29 8.40 8.03
CA ARG A 71 13.53 8.95 7.46
C ARG A 71 14.35 7.98 6.64
N GLU A 72 14.06 6.69 6.69
CA GLU A 72 14.83 5.70 5.94
C GLU A 72 14.50 5.71 4.45
N ARG A 73 13.37 6.28 4.09
CA ARG A 73 12.97 6.41 2.69
C ARG A 73 13.41 7.77 2.20
N LYS A 74 14.67 7.80 1.81
CA LYS A 74 15.42 9.00 1.42
C LYS A 74 14.69 9.96 0.48
N TYR A 75 13.69 9.51 -0.24
CA TYR A 75 13.07 10.31 -1.28
C TYR A 75 11.60 10.55 -1.05
N ASN A 76 11.09 10.07 0.15
CA ASN A 76 9.81 9.80 -0.02
C ASN A 76 8.96 9.72 1.06
N GLY A 77 9.33 9.25 2.05
CA GLY A 77 8.41 8.89 3.06
C GLY A 77 7.39 7.88 2.55
N HIS A 78 6.18 8.27 2.26
CA HIS A 78 5.08 7.35 2.03
C HIS A 78 4.33 7.65 0.72
N ALA A 79 3.78 6.60 0.09
CA ALA A 79 2.95 6.75 -1.09
C ALA A 79 1.58 6.11 -0.85
N TRP A 80 0.53 6.78 -1.33
CA TRP A 80 -0.84 6.30 -1.26
C TRP A 80 -1.41 6.15 -2.67
N PHE A 81 -2.27 5.15 -2.86
CA PHE A 81 -3.02 4.97 -4.09
C PHE A 81 -3.91 6.20 -4.36
N PRO A 82 -4.38 6.37 -5.60
CA PRO A 82 -5.25 7.51 -5.92
C PRO A 82 -6.44 7.61 -4.97
N ILE A 83 -6.86 8.83 -4.68
CA ILE A 83 -7.91 9.09 -3.68
C ILE A 83 -9.23 8.37 -4.02
N GLN A 84 -9.53 8.18 -5.30
CA GLN A 84 -10.75 7.53 -5.73
C GLN A 84 -10.70 6.00 -5.67
N TRP A 85 -9.53 5.42 -5.35
CA TRP A 85 -9.39 3.98 -5.22
C TRP A 85 -9.86 3.54 -3.83
N ASN A 86 -10.94 2.76 -3.81
CA ASN A 86 -11.38 2.12 -2.58
C ASN A 86 -10.60 0.80 -2.37
N ASP A 87 -10.86 0.14 -1.24
CA ASP A 87 -10.16 -1.10 -0.91
C ASP A 87 -10.39 -2.20 -1.94
N ASN A 88 -11.59 -2.26 -2.56
CA ASN A 88 -11.87 -3.24 -3.60
C ASN A 88 -10.97 -3.05 -4.82
N ILE A 89 -10.75 -1.81 -5.23
CA ILE A 89 -9.89 -1.50 -6.38
C ILE A 89 -8.45 -1.85 -6.05
N ILE A 90 -7.98 -1.53 -4.85
CA ILE A 90 -6.63 -1.89 -4.41
C ILE A 90 -6.45 -3.41 -4.41
N ALA A 91 -7.44 -4.15 -3.89
CA ALA A 91 -7.40 -5.61 -3.90
C ALA A 91 -7.32 -6.18 -5.32
N LYS A 92 -8.15 -5.66 -6.21
CA LYS A 92 -8.13 -6.09 -7.62
C LYS A 92 -6.82 -5.77 -8.30
N ALA A 93 -6.24 -4.61 -8.00
CA ALA A 93 -4.94 -4.23 -8.54
C ALA A 93 -3.85 -5.19 -8.11
N GLY A 94 -3.78 -5.50 -6.82
CA GLY A 94 -2.81 -6.44 -6.29
C GLY A 94 -2.98 -7.84 -6.85
N GLU A 95 -4.22 -8.30 -6.95
CA GLU A 95 -4.51 -9.63 -7.51
C GLU A 95 -4.18 -9.68 -9.01
N HIS A 96 -4.47 -8.62 -9.74
CA HIS A 96 -4.09 -8.52 -11.15
C HIS A 96 -2.57 -8.67 -11.31
N VAL A 97 -1.80 -7.92 -10.54
CA VAL A 97 -0.34 -7.94 -10.61
C VAL A 97 0.21 -9.32 -10.23
N ALA A 98 -0.28 -9.89 -9.13
CA ALA A 98 0.20 -11.18 -8.64
C ALA A 98 -0.07 -12.31 -9.60
N ASN A 99 -1.12 -12.21 -10.41
CA ASN A 99 -1.52 -13.26 -11.35
C ASN A 99 -1.03 -13.04 -12.77
N LEU A 100 -0.22 -11.99 -13.01
CA LEU A 100 0.43 -11.83 -14.32
C LEU A 100 1.40 -12.97 -14.56
N LYS A 101 1.43 -13.46 -15.79
CA LYS A 101 2.29 -14.58 -16.18
C LYS A 101 3.75 -14.30 -15.82
N LYS A 102 4.22 -13.08 -16.05
CA LYS A 102 5.61 -12.70 -15.75
C LYS A 102 5.96 -12.80 -14.25
N ASN A 103 4.95 -12.79 -13.37
CA ASN A 103 5.16 -12.86 -11.94
C ASN A 103 4.95 -14.26 -11.35
N SER A 104 4.64 -15.25 -12.18
CA SER A 104 4.29 -16.59 -11.72
C SER A 104 5.40 -17.32 -10.97
N LYS A 105 6.65 -16.98 -11.24
CA LYS A 105 7.82 -17.62 -10.62
C LYS A 105 8.56 -16.74 -9.63
N ILE A 106 7.96 -15.61 -9.25
CA ILE A 106 8.59 -14.72 -8.27
C ILE A 106 8.55 -15.39 -6.90
N ASN A 107 9.69 -15.35 -6.20
CA ASN A 107 9.81 -15.93 -4.86
C ASN A 107 9.03 -15.11 -3.83
N ASP A 108 8.67 -15.77 -2.72
CA ASP A 108 8.00 -15.09 -1.60
C ASP A 108 8.82 -13.89 -1.13
N HIS A 109 8.11 -12.83 -0.73
CA HIS A 109 8.67 -11.57 -0.24
C HIS A 109 9.42 -10.74 -1.29
N MET A 110 9.49 -11.21 -2.53
CA MET A 110 10.05 -10.43 -3.63
C MET A 110 8.96 -9.60 -4.30
N GLN A 111 9.38 -8.51 -4.93
CA GLN A 111 8.43 -7.60 -5.58
C GLN A 111 7.88 -8.17 -6.87
N MET A 112 6.55 -8.12 -6.99
CA MET A 112 5.85 -8.36 -8.24
C MET A 112 5.37 -7.03 -8.77
N HIS A 113 5.68 -6.71 -10.02
CA HIS A 113 5.35 -5.44 -10.63
C HIS A 113 4.30 -5.59 -11.72
N GLY A 114 3.42 -4.60 -11.84
CA GLY A 114 2.44 -4.55 -12.92
C GLY A 114 1.72 -3.22 -12.95
N LYS A 115 0.88 -3.06 -13.95
CA LYS A 115 0.11 -1.84 -14.17
C LYS A 115 -1.37 -2.15 -14.08
N TYR A 116 -2.12 -1.33 -13.36
CA TYR A 116 -3.56 -1.47 -13.23
C TYR A 116 -4.19 -0.08 -13.27
N LYS A 117 -5.13 0.14 -14.20
CA LYS A 117 -5.80 1.45 -14.38
C LYS A 117 -4.79 2.61 -14.37
N LYS A 118 -3.76 2.50 -15.20
CA LYS A 118 -2.68 3.49 -15.36
C LYS A 118 -1.68 3.55 -14.20
N VAL A 119 -1.97 2.94 -13.07
CA VAL A 119 -1.09 3.00 -11.90
C VAL A 119 -0.14 1.81 -11.90
N TYR A 120 1.15 2.06 -11.73
CA TYR A 120 2.13 1.00 -11.51
C TYR A 120 2.03 0.55 -10.06
N VAL A 121 1.84 -0.75 -9.88
CA VAL A 121 1.53 -1.37 -8.60
C VAL A 121 2.60 -2.40 -8.27
N VAL A 122 2.97 -2.48 -7.01
CA VAL A 122 3.85 -3.50 -6.48
C VAL A 122 3.06 -4.37 -5.53
N ALA A 123 3.17 -5.67 -5.70
CA ALA A 123 2.56 -6.64 -4.79
C ALA A 123 3.62 -7.59 -4.26
N TYR A 124 3.38 -8.12 -3.08
CA TYR A 124 4.24 -9.12 -2.44
C TYR A 124 3.41 -10.34 -2.11
N LYS A 125 4.02 -11.51 -2.22
CA LYS A 125 3.34 -12.75 -1.82
C LYS A 125 4.11 -13.47 -0.73
N SER A 126 3.38 -14.25 0.05
CA SER A 126 3.95 -15.16 1.03
C SER A 126 3.03 -16.37 1.12
N ARG A 127 3.61 -17.56 0.98
CA ARG A 127 2.86 -18.84 1.08
C ARG A 127 1.65 -18.89 0.15
N GLY A 128 1.81 -18.39 -1.08
CA GLY A 128 0.76 -18.43 -2.08
C GLY A 128 -0.35 -17.41 -1.91
N ARG A 129 -0.17 -16.43 -1.02
CA ARG A 129 -1.13 -15.35 -0.77
C ARG A 129 -0.46 -14.00 -0.92
N ILE A 130 -1.24 -12.99 -1.25
CA ILE A 130 -0.74 -11.62 -1.29
C ILE A 130 -0.61 -11.11 0.13
N CYS A 131 0.57 -10.63 0.51
CA CYS A 131 0.84 -10.10 1.83
C CYS A 131 1.11 -8.59 1.85
N GLY A 132 1.10 -7.93 0.71
CA GLY A 132 1.24 -6.48 0.63
C GLY A 132 0.96 -5.97 -0.76
N ILE A 133 0.37 -4.80 -0.85
CA ILE A 133 0.09 -4.11 -2.10
C ILE A 133 0.39 -2.64 -1.87
N CYS A 134 1.21 -2.04 -2.73
CA CYS A 134 1.50 -0.62 -2.65
C CYS A 134 1.67 -0.03 -4.05
N PRO A 135 1.49 1.28 -4.21
CA PRO A 135 1.82 1.88 -5.48
C PRO A 135 3.34 1.89 -5.66
N LYS A 136 3.79 1.67 -6.88
CA LYS A 136 5.20 1.84 -7.18
C LYS A 136 5.55 3.31 -6.92
N PHE A 137 6.63 3.54 -6.20
CA PHE A 137 6.94 4.90 -5.78
C PHE A 137 7.12 5.84 -6.96
N LYS A 138 7.88 5.42 -7.95
CA LYS A 138 8.09 6.21 -9.17
C LYS A 138 7.11 5.75 -10.23
N GLN A 139 6.14 6.61 -10.52
CA GLN A 139 5.14 6.36 -11.56
C GLN A 139 5.61 6.88 -12.90
N GLU A 140 5.16 6.21 -13.96
CA GLU A 140 5.47 6.57 -15.35
C GLU A 140 4.17 6.67 -16.14
N ARG A 141 4.24 7.34 -17.28
CA ARG A 141 3.11 7.38 -18.20
C ARG A 141 2.84 6.01 -18.83
#